data_b5b92fe8006f969d058b43c590c152ea
#
_entry.id   b5b92fe8006f969d058b43c590c152ea
#
_cell.length_a   1.000
_cell.length_b   1.000
_cell.length_c   1.000
_cell.angle_alpha   90.00
_cell.angle_beta   90.00
_cell.angle_gamma   90.00
#
_symmetry.space_group_name_H-M   'P 1'
#
loop_
_entity.id
_entity.type
_entity.pdbx_description
1 polymer ?
#
loop_
_entity_poly.entity_id
_entity_poly.type
_entity_poly.pdbx_seq_one_letter_code
_entity_poly.pdbx_strand_id
1 'polypeptide(L)'
;MIARTMPQYYAQHIQAIHLNFIPVLPPYPWRNPIRFLQSLSSVPFSASDRAKIARTIGYATKGNAYMKIMEAKPQTIGYGLHDSPVALLAWIYEKLHVWSDRYPWTDDEILTWVSIYYFSRAGPMASARIYHEASASKPEGSRDTDGESGKSEDKVTNWMTLTDVLGVAAPANVRFAVAQFKEELVMWPMAWYRAIGNVVKEKEFDRGGHFAAWEVPELLAGDLKEFLGKGGPAYGAVTSKSGY
;
A
#
# COMPACT_ATOMS: atom_id res chain seq x y z
N MET A 1 0.61 -1.81 3.69
CA MET A 1 0.52 -1.85 5.17
C MET A 1 1.72 -2.56 5.78
N ILE A 2 1.90 -3.88 5.61
CA ILE A 2 2.97 -4.68 6.23
C ILE A 2 4.34 -4.02 6.11
N ALA A 3 4.78 -3.64 4.90
CA ALA A 3 6.07 -2.99 4.66
C ALA A 3 6.26 -1.64 5.40
N ARG A 4 5.19 -0.97 5.79
CA ARG A 4 5.23 0.26 6.60
C ARG A 4 5.21 0.00 8.11
N THR A 5 4.57 -1.10 8.53
CA THR A 5 4.49 -1.51 9.93
C THR A 5 5.76 -2.19 10.41
N MET A 6 6.33 -3.07 9.58
CA MET A 6 7.53 -3.83 9.94
C MET A 6 8.70 -2.97 10.45
N PRO A 7 9.08 -1.84 9.83
CA PRO A 7 10.17 -1.01 10.34
C PRO A 7 9.91 -0.40 11.72
N GLN A 8 8.64 -0.25 12.12
CA GLN A 8 8.30 0.30 13.43
C GLN A 8 8.65 -0.66 14.58
N TYR A 9 8.58 -1.96 14.32
CA TYR A 9 8.81 -3.01 15.33
C TYR A 9 10.11 -3.76 15.14
N TYR A 10 10.61 -3.85 13.90
CA TYR A 10 11.71 -4.73 13.52
C TYR A 10 12.79 -4.00 12.70
N ALA A 11 13.04 -2.71 12.99
CA ALA A 11 14.02 -1.90 12.26
C ALA A 11 15.43 -2.50 12.22
N GLN A 12 15.78 -3.33 13.21
CA GLN A 12 17.07 -4.03 13.27
C GLN A 12 17.22 -5.11 12.19
N HIS A 13 16.11 -5.60 11.63
CA HIS A 13 16.08 -6.63 10.59
C HIS A 13 15.82 -6.06 9.19
N ILE A 14 15.55 -4.75 9.08
CA ILE A 14 15.14 -4.11 7.83
C ILE A 14 16.07 -2.96 7.51
N GLN A 15 16.78 -3.06 6.41
CA GLN A 15 17.76 -2.07 6.00
C GLN A 15 17.28 -1.18 4.85
N ALA A 16 16.45 -1.73 3.97
CA ALA A 16 15.94 -1.03 2.80
C ALA A 16 14.55 -1.53 2.41
N ILE A 17 13.70 -0.63 1.94
CA ILE A 17 12.35 -0.93 1.46
C ILE A 17 12.10 -0.15 0.17
N HIS A 18 11.65 -0.85 -0.87
CA HIS A 18 11.17 -0.24 -2.09
C HIS A 18 9.65 -0.32 -2.14
N LEU A 19 8.98 0.78 -2.43
CA LEU A 19 7.52 0.88 -2.45
C LEU A 19 7.04 1.51 -3.75
N ASN A 20 6.03 0.90 -4.37
CA ASN A 20 5.34 1.42 -5.54
C ASN A 20 3.87 1.79 -5.29
N PHE A 21 3.30 1.39 -4.16
CA PHE A 21 1.98 1.83 -3.69
C PHE A 21 2.07 2.30 -2.25
N ILE A 22 1.86 3.61 -2.03
CA ILE A 22 2.18 4.22 -0.75
C ILE A 22 1.06 5.15 -0.31
N PRO A 23 0.11 4.67 0.48
CA PRO A 23 -0.80 5.57 1.18
C PRO A 23 -0.02 6.38 2.22
N VAL A 24 -0.15 7.70 2.16
CA VAL A 24 0.36 8.65 3.16
C VAL A 24 -0.73 9.63 3.53
N LEU A 25 -0.63 10.21 4.72
CA LEU A 25 -1.48 11.32 5.10
C LEU A 25 -0.89 12.63 4.59
N PRO A 26 -1.72 13.59 4.19
CA PRO A 26 -1.26 14.96 3.95
C PRO A 26 -0.44 15.47 5.13
N PRO A 27 0.57 16.31 4.91
CA PRO A 27 1.30 16.91 6.01
C PRO A 27 0.38 17.87 6.76
N TYR A 28 0.17 17.62 8.04
CA TYR A 28 -0.60 18.51 8.91
C TYR A 28 0.33 19.49 9.64
N PRO A 29 -0.09 20.75 9.87
CA PRO A 29 0.75 21.78 10.49
C PRO A 29 1.26 21.38 11.89
N TRP A 30 0.46 20.67 12.67
CA TRP A 30 0.82 20.20 14.02
C TRP A 30 1.72 18.97 14.05
N ARG A 31 1.78 18.17 12.96
CA ARG A 31 2.66 16.99 12.87
C ARG A 31 3.97 17.27 12.13
N ASN A 32 3.89 18.03 11.03
CA ASN A 32 5.00 18.30 10.12
C ASN A 32 4.93 19.74 9.59
N PRO A 33 5.17 20.77 10.41
CA PRO A 33 4.95 22.17 10.02
C PRO A 33 5.78 22.58 8.81
N ILE A 34 7.05 22.16 8.74
CA ILE A 34 7.92 22.48 7.59
C ILE A 34 7.38 21.89 6.30
N ARG A 35 6.96 20.62 6.30
CA ARG A 35 6.40 19.96 5.10
C ARG A 35 5.04 20.51 4.73
N PHE A 36 4.25 20.94 5.72
CA PHE A 36 2.99 21.64 5.48
C PHE A 36 3.23 22.96 4.75
N LEU A 37 4.18 23.78 5.21
CA LEU A 37 4.55 25.02 4.53
C LEU A 37 5.11 24.79 3.12
N GLN A 38 5.96 23.77 2.95
CA GLN A 38 6.46 23.36 1.64
C GLN A 38 5.32 22.94 0.70
N SER A 39 4.32 22.23 1.20
CA SER A 39 3.14 21.85 0.41
C SER A 39 2.31 23.06 0.01
N LEU A 40 2.13 24.04 0.89
CA LEU A 40 1.44 25.29 0.57
C LEU A 40 2.16 26.10 -0.49
N SER A 41 3.48 26.03 -0.54
CA SER A 41 4.28 26.78 -1.52
C SER A 41 4.39 26.10 -2.89
N SER A 42 4.22 24.77 -2.97
CA SER A 42 4.44 24.01 -4.21
C SER A 42 3.15 23.46 -4.83
N VAL A 43 2.29 22.80 -4.06
CA VAL A 43 1.11 22.09 -4.57
C VAL A 43 0.12 23.01 -5.32
N PRO A 44 -0.22 24.21 -4.85
CA PRO A 44 -1.15 25.09 -5.57
C PRO A 44 -0.67 25.46 -6.99
N PHE A 45 0.64 25.50 -7.20
CA PHE A 45 1.24 25.93 -8.47
C PHE A 45 1.59 24.76 -9.40
N SER A 46 1.71 23.53 -8.87
CA SER A 46 1.97 22.33 -9.64
C SER A 46 0.69 21.73 -10.22
N ALA A 47 0.52 21.78 -11.53
CA ALA A 47 -0.61 21.14 -12.21
C ALA A 47 -0.56 19.60 -12.03
N SER A 48 0.64 19.01 -12.07
CA SER A 48 0.85 17.57 -11.83
C SER A 48 0.42 17.16 -10.43
N ASP A 49 0.84 17.91 -9.39
CA ASP A 49 0.49 17.58 -8.00
C ASP A 49 -1.02 17.71 -7.75
N ARG A 50 -1.67 18.73 -8.33
CA ARG A 50 -3.13 18.84 -8.26
C ARG A 50 -3.84 17.66 -8.92
N ALA A 51 -3.35 17.22 -10.08
CA ALA A 51 -3.90 16.05 -10.79
C ALA A 51 -3.77 14.77 -9.96
N LYS A 52 -2.62 14.53 -9.31
CA LYS A 52 -2.40 13.40 -8.40
C LYS A 52 -3.37 13.40 -7.23
N ILE A 53 -3.53 14.56 -6.58
CA ILE A 53 -4.48 14.72 -5.48
C ILE A 53 -5.93 14.48 -5.95
N ALA A 54 -6.32 15.05 -7.09
CA ALA A 54 -7.66 14.89 -7.65
C ALA A 54 -7.93 13.41 -7.99
N ARG A 55 -6.94 12.69 -8.55
CA ARG A 55 -7.04 11.25 -8.82
C ARG A 55 -7.26 10.45 -7.52
N THR A 56 -6.47 10.73 -6.49
CA THR A 56 -6.61 10.08 -5.18
C THR A 56 -7.98 10.32 -4.55
N ILE A 57 -8.47 11.56 -4.59
CA ILE A 57 -9.81 11.90 -4.11
C ILE A 57 -10.89 11.17 -4.95
N GLY A 58 -10.74 11.14 -6.27
CA GLY A 58 -11.64 10.42 -7.16
C GLY A 58 -11.73 8.93 -6.82
N TYR A 59 -10.59 8.29 -6.60
CA TYR A 59 -10.54 6.90 -6.14
C TYR A 59 -11.18 6.73 -4.76
N ALA A 60 -10.84 7.56 -3.80
CA ALA A 60 -11.37 7.48 -2.44
C ALA A 60 -12.88 7.71 -2.34
N THR A 61 -13.46 8.45 -3.29
CA THR A 61 -14.91 8.75 -3.29
C THR A 61 -15.72 7.82 -4.17
N LYS A 62 -15.19 7.38 -5.31
CA LYS A 62 -15.93 6.63 -6.32
C LYS A 62 -15.32 5.25 -6.63
N GLY A 63 -14.00 5.10 -6.53
CA GLY A 63 -13.29 3.89 -6.95
C GLY A 63 -13.15 2.81 -5.86
N ASN A 64 -13.46 3.10 -4.61
CA ASN A 64 -13.22 2.21 -3.47
C ASN A 64 -14.48 1.52 -2.92
N ALA A 65 -15.58 1.49 -3.66
CA ALA A 65 -16.84 0.87 -3.22
C ALA A 65 -16.65 -0.63 -2.89
N TYR A 66 -15.82 -1.33 -3.65
CA TYR A 66 -15.46 -2.72 -3.40
C TYR A 66 -14.86 -2.93 -2.00
N MET A 67 -14.00 -2.03 -1.55
CA MET A 67 -13.37 -2.07 -0.24
C MET A 67 -14.42 -1.90 0.86
N LYS A 68 -15.32 -0.95 0.71
CA LYS A 68 -16.40 -0.68 1.68
C LYS A 68 -17.32 -1.88 1.90
N ILE A 69 -17.68 -2.61 0.83
CA ILE A 69 -18.49 -3.81 0.98
C ILE A 69 -17.72 -4.95 1.62
N MET A 70 -16.43 -5.11 1.28
CA MET A 70 -15.56 -6.10 1.91
C MET A 70 -15.30 -5.80 3.39
N GLU A 71 -15.15 -4.53 3.76
CA GLU A 71 -14.97 -4.10 5.15
C GLU A 71 -16.23 -4.34 5.99
N ALA A 72 -17.39 -3.95 5.47
CA ALA A 72 -18.63 -3.94 6.23
C ALA A 72 -19.38 -5.29 6.20
N LYS A 73 -19.42 -5.96 5.04
CA LYS A 73 -20.24 -7.17 4.80
C LYS A 73 -19.50 -8.20 3.94
N PRO A 74 -18.33 -8.69 4.40
CA PRO A 74 -17.47 -9.59 3.61
C PRO A 74 -18.18 -10.88 3.21
N GLN A 75 -19.02 -11.43 4.11
CA GLN A 75 -19.73 -12.68 3.86
C GLN A 75 -20.79 -12.54 2.76
N THR A 76 -21.45 -11.39 2.66
CA THR A 76 -22.49 -11.17 1.64
C THR A 76 -21.92 -11.25 0.23
N ILE A 77 -20.80 -10.55 -0.04
CA ILE A 77 -20.13 -10.64 -1.34
C ILE A 77 -19.42 -11.98 -1.51
N GLY A 78 -18.93 -12.55 -0.40
CA GLY A 78 -18.20 -13.82 -0.37
C GLY A 78 -18.99 -15.00 -0.94
N TYR A 79 -20.29 -15.09 -0.67
CA TYR A 79 -21.14 -16.14 -1.26
C TYR A 79 -21.15 -16.05 -2.79
N GLY A 80 -21.36 -14.85 -3.34
CA GLY A 80 -21.34 -14.67 -4.80
C GLY A 80 -20.01 -15.01 -5.45
N LEU A 81 -18.90 -14.62 -4.80
CA LEU A 81 -17.55 -14.92 -5.29
C LEU A 81 -17.19 -16.42 -5.19
N HIS A 82 -17.76 -17.13 -4.21
CA HIS A 82 -17.49 -18.54 -4.00
C HIS A 82 -18.29 -19.42 -4.95
N ASP A 83 -19.59 -19.12 -5.12
CA ASP A 83 -20.51 -20.00 -5.81
C ASP A 83 -20.57 -19.75 -7.33
N SER A 84 -20.13 -18.55 -7.76
CA SER A 84 -20.19 -18.18 -9.17
C SER A 84 -18.82 -17.84 -9.76
N PRO A 85 -18.22 -18.70 -10.58
CA PRO A 85 -17.00 -18.36 -11.32
C PRO A 85 -17.11 -17.09 -12.16
N VAL A 86 -18.32 -16.83 -12.72
CA VAL A 86 -18.58 -15.62 -13.50
C VAL A 86 -18.61 -14.37 -12.61
N ALA A 87 -19.17 -14.46 -11.41
CA ALA A 87 -19.11 -13.34 -10.46
C ALA A 87 -17.66 -13.03 -10.03
N LEU A 88 -16.87 -14.07 -9.78
CA LEU A 88 -15.44 -13.91 -9.48
C LEU A 88 -14.68 -13.32 -10.67
N LEU A 89 -14.95 -13.81 -11.89
CA LEU A 89 -14.36 -13.26 -13.11
C LEU A 89 -14.69 -11.77 -13.24
N ALA A 90 -15.94 -11.37 -13.12
CA ALA A 90 -16.33 -9.97 -13.22
C ALA A 90 -15.67 -9.11 -12.13
N TRP A 91 -15.58 -9.64 -10.92
CA TRP A 91 -14.95 -8.98 -9.77
C TRP A 91 -13.44 -8.71 -9.97
N ILE A 92 -12.72 -9.70 -10.48
CA ILE A 92 -11.27 -9.60 -10.72
C ILE A 92 -11.00 -8.79 -12.00
N TYR A 93 -11.69 -9.11 -13.09
CA TYR A 93 -11.46 -8.47 -14.40
C TYR A 93 -11.69 -6.97 -14.36
N GLU A 94 -12.73 -6.50 -13.67
CA GLU A 94 -12.96 -5.06 -13.49
C GLU A 94 -11.72 -4.37 -12.88
N LYS A 95 -11.06 -4.99 -11.89
CA LYS A 95 -9.85 -4.44 -11.27
C LYS A 95 -8.66 -4.48 -12.24
N LEU A 96 -8.45 -5.60 -12.92
CA LEU A 96 -7.39 -5.72 -13.91
C LEU A 96 -7.51 -4.64 -14.99
N HIS A 97 -8.74 -4.40 -15.47
CA HIS A 97 -8.99 -3.41 -16.51
C HIS A 97 -8.86 -1.96 -16.02
N VAL A 98 -9.49 -1.63 -14.88
CA VAL A 98 -9.60 -0.23 -14.40
C VAL A 98 -8.32 0.27 -13.72
N TRP A 99 -7.53 -0.63 -13.14
CA TRP A 99 -6.35 -0.28 -12.36
C TRP A 99 -5.03 -0.39 -13.14
N SER A 100 -5.09 -0.79 -14.39
CA SER A 100 -3.94 -0.86 -15.30
C SER A 100 -3.82 0.39 -16.19
N ASP A 101 -2.62 0.68 -16.66
CA ASP A 101 -2.35 1.70 -17.68
C ASP A 101 -2.58 1.11 -19.07
N ARG A 102 -3.83 0.76 -19.38
CA ARG A 102 -4.23 0.20 -20.69
C ARG A 102 -3.46 -1.06 -21.09
N TYR A 103 -3.06 -1.87 -20.12
CA TYR A 103 -2.42 -3.16 -20.39
C TYR A 103 -3.37 -4.07 -21.15
N PRO A 104 -2.93 -4.68 -22.27
CA PRO A 104 -3.80 -5.52 -23.11
C PRO A 104 -3.92 -6.93 -22.53
N TRP A 105 -4.64 -7.06 -21.41
CA TRP A 105 -4.87 -8.35 -20.75
C TRP A 105 -5.41 -9.38 -21.73
N THR A 106 -4.73 -10.51 -21.85
CA THR A 106 -5.22 -11.66 -22.61
C THR A 106 -6.21 -12.49 -21.79
N ASP A 107 -7.05 -13.27 -22.48
CA ASP A 107 -8.00 -14.17 -21.81
C ASP A 107 -7.29 -15.17 -20.89
N ASP A 108 -6.16 -15.70 -21.31
CA ASP A 108 -5.36 -16.64 -20.52
C ASP A 108 -4.81 -16.02 -19.24
N GLU A 109 -4.34 -14.77 -19.30
CA GLU A 109 -3.91 -14.05 -18.12
C GLU A 109 -5.05 -13.81 -17.14
N ILE A 110 -6.19 -13.33 -17.64
CA ILE A 110 -7.40 -13.07 -16.83
C ILE A 110 -7.87 -14.36 -16.17
N LEU A 111 -7.99 -15.45 -16.94
CA LEU A 111 -8.42 -16.75 -16.42
C LEU A 111 -7.41 -17.33 -15.43
N THR A 112 -6.11 -17.08 -15.62
CA THR A 112 -5.07 -17.46 -14.66
C THR A 112 -5.27 -16.73 -13.33
N TRP A 113 -5.49 -15.43 -13.36
CA TRP A 113 -5.77 -14.65 -12.14
C TRP A 113 -6.99 -15.18 -11.40
N VAL A 114 -8.11 -15.40 -12.12
CA VAL A 114 -9.35 -15.93 -11.55
C VAL A 114 -9.13 -17.32 -10.95
N SER A 115 -8.40 -18.18 -11.66
CA SER A 115 -8.12 -19.56 -11.23
C SER A 115 -7.27 -19.60 -9.96
N ILE A 116 -6.30 -18.70 -9.79
CA ILE A 116 -5.50 -18.58 -8.57
C ILE A 116 -6.42 -18.31 -7.36
N TYR A 117 -7.38 -17.40 -7.49
CA TYR A 117 -8.34 -17.14 -6.41
C TYR A 117 -9.29 -18.32 -6.19
N TYR A 118 -9.85 -18.87 -7.27
CA TYR A 118 -10.90 -19.90 -7.20
C TYR A 118 -10.39 -21.22 -6.64
N PHE A 119 -9.22 -21.67 -7.07
CA PHE A 119 -8.63 -22.95 -6.67
C PHE A 119 -7.62 -22.84 -5.50
N SER A 120 -7.39 -21.65 -4.97
CA SER A 120 -6.53 -21.51 -3.80
C SER A 120 -7.12 -22.20 -2.58
N ARG A 121 -6.26 -22.68 -1.68
CA ARG A 121 -6.67 -23.27 -0.41
C ARG A 121 -7.55 -22.34 0.43
N ALA A 122 -7.32 -21.03 0.34
CA ALA A 122 -8.06 -20.03 1.08
C ALA A 122 -9.47 -19.79 0.50
N GLY A 123 -9.67 -20.08 -0.79
CA GLY A 123 -10.89 -19.87 -1.52
C GLY A 123 -11.12 -18.42 -1.97
N PRO A 124 -12.07 -18.22 -2.89
CA PRO A 124 -12.28 -16.93 -3.55
C PRO A 124 -12.75 -15.79 -2.63
N MET A 125 -13.36 -16.11 -1.49
CA MET A 125 -13.85 -15.10 -0.53
C MET A 125 -12.80 -14.66 0.49
N ALA A 126 -11.62 -15.28 0.53
CA ALA A 126 -10.61 -14.99 1.56
C ALA A 126 -10.14 -13.53 1.52
N SER A 127 -10.02 -12.94 0.32
CA SER A 127 -9.64 -11.53 0.16
C SER A 127 -10.62 -10.57 0.83
N ALA A 128 -11.93 -10.86 0.81
CA ALA A 128 -12.94 -10.05 1.47
C ALA A 128 -12.76 -10.03 3.00
N ARG A 129 -12.38 -11.16 3.59
CA ARG A 129 -12.12 -11.25 5.04
C ARG A 129 -10.92 -10.42 5.46
N ILE A 130 -9.86 -10.38 4.67
CA ILE A 130 -8.67 -9.57 4.97
C ILE A 130 -9.03 -8.09 5.12
N TYR A 131 -9.89 -7.55 4.26
CA TYR A 131 -10.37 -6.17 4.36
C TYR A 131 -11.16 -5.93 5.64
N HIS A 132 -12.07 -6.85 5.99
CA HIS A 132 -12.86 -6.76 7.21
C HIS A 132 -11.98 -6.77 8.46
N GLU A 133 -11.06 -7.72 8.55
CA GLU A 133 -10.15 -7.86 9.70
C GLU A 133 -9.19 -6.68 9.83
N ALA A 134 -8.70 -6.15 8.68
CA ALA A 134 -7.81 -4.99 8.67
C ALA A 134 -8.51 -3.68 9.06
N SER A 135 -9.83 -3.58 8.84
CA SER A 135 -10.64 -2.41 9.19
C SER A 135 -11.27 -2.50 10.59
N ALA A 136 -11.38 -3.70 11.15
CA ALA A 136 -11.86 -3.93 12.51
C ALA A 136 -10.85 -3.36 13.52
N SER A 137 -10.91 -2.05 13.71
CA SER A 137 -10.20 -1.36 14.77
C SER A 137 -10.81 -1.74 16.11
N LYS A 138 -10.08 -2.50 16.93
CA LYS A 138 -10.38 -3.05 18.25
C LYS A 138 -11.56 -4.05 18.26
N PRO A 139 -11.42 -5.19 18.92
CA PRO A 139 -12.58 -6.01 19.24
C PRO A 139 -13.61 -5.13 19.96
N GLU A 140 -14.84 -5.09 19.46
CA GLU A 140 -15.99 -4.61 20.25
C GLU A 140 -16.12 -5.52 21.49
N GLY A 141 -15.45 -5.15 22.56
CA GLY A 141 -15.40 -5.97 23.77
C GLY A 141 -14.36 -5.54 24.79
N SER A 142 -13.44 -4.66 24.44
CA SER A 142 -12.62 -3.98 25.45
C SER A 142 -13.38 -2.76 25.99
N ARG A 143 -14.62 -2.93 26.43
CA ARG A 143 -15.18 -2.05 27.44
C ARG A 143 -14.36 -2.31 28.70
N ASP A 144 -13.75 -1.26 29.23
CA ASP A 144 -13.21 -1.24 30.57
C ASP A 144 -14.35 -1.56 31.57
N THR A 145 -14.60 -2.85 31.76
CA THR A 145 -15.36 -3.32 32.90
C THR A 145 -14.33 -3.61 33.96
N ASP A 146 -14.18 -2.60 34.83
CA ASP A 146 -13.81 -2.72 36.23
C ASP A 146 -12.63 -3.63 36.61
N GLY A 147 -11.50 -2.97 36.86
CA GLY A 147 -10.69 -3.17 38.04
C GLY A 147 -10.31 -4.60 38.42
N GLU A 148 -9.58 -5.35 37.60
CA GLU A 148 -8.67 -6.35 38.14
C GLU A 148 -7.40 -6.47 37.29
N SER A 149 -6.33 -6.09 37.94
CA SER A 149 -4.97 -6.10 37.38
C SER A 149 -4.43 -7.52 37.25
N GLY A 150 -4.72 -8.17 36.15
CA GLY A 150 -3.99 -9.35 35.70
C GLY A 150 -2.84 -8.91 34.79
N LYS A 151 -1.62 -8.85 35.30
CA LYS A 151 -0.41 -8.68 34.50
C LYS A 151 -0.19 -9.92 33.64
N SER A 152 -0.73 -9.94 32.43
CA SER A 152 -0.24 -10.81 31.37
C SER A 152 0.77 -10.03 30.54
N GLU A 153 2.01 -10.51 30.50
CA GLU A 153 3.13 -9.92 29.78
C GLU A 153 3.04 -10.13 28.24
N ASP A 154 1.86 -10.15 27.66
CA ASP A 154 1.70 -10.19 26.22
C ASP A 154 1.74 -8.77 25.64
N LYS A 155 2.97 -8.27 25.40
CA LYS A 155 3.27 -7.00 24.75
C LYS A 155 2.82 -6.89 23.27
N VAL A 156 1.94 -7.76 22.80
CA VAL A 156 1.50 -7.80 21.39
C VAL A 156 0.13 -7.16 21.16
N THR A 157 -0.53 -6.62 22.19
CA THR A 157 -1.92 -6.15 22.08
C THR A 157 -2.10 -4.68 21.67
N ASN A 158 -1.04 -3.95 21.37
CA ASN A 158 -1.15 -2.57 20.86
C ASN A 158 -0.96 -2.55 19.34
N TRP A 159 -1.91 -3.08 18.58
CA TRP A 159 -1.91 -2.98 17.12
C TRP A 159 -2.03 -1.51 16.71
N MET A 160 -1.05 -1.01 15.96
CA MET A 160 -1.17 0.31 15.33
C MET A 160 -2.36 0.32 14.37
N THR A 161 -3.23 1.29 14.52
CA THR A 161 -4.30 1.53 13.55
C THR A 161 -3.70 1.93 12.19
N LEU A 162 -4.48 1.83 11.11
CA LEU A 162 -4.06 2.33 9.81
C LEU A 162 -3.56 3.79 9.90
N THR A 163 -4.27 4.62 10.65
CA THR A 163 -3.92 6.04 10.84
C THR A 163 -2.59 6.20 11.56
N ASP A 164 -2.30 5.35 12.54
CA ASP A 164 -1.02 5.37 13.25
C ASP A 164 0.14 5.01 12.32
N VAL A 165 0.00 3.91 11.57
CA VAL A 165 1.01 3.47 10.58
C VAL A 165 1.27 4.55 9.52
N LEU A 166 0.22 5.22 9.05
CA LEU A 166 0.34 6.27 8.04
C LEU A 166 0.95 7.56 8.60
N GLY A 167 0.76 7.82 9.91
CA GLY A 167 1.21 9.04 10.58
C GLY A 167 2.61 8.99 11.18
N VAL A 168 3.25 7.81 11.26
CA VAL A 168 4.56 7.63 11.89
C VAL A 168 5.65 7.40 10.84
N ALA A 169 6.75 8.14 10.96
CA ALA A 169 7.94 7.91 10.15
C ALA A 169 8.70 6.67 10.65
N ALA A 170 9.22 5.88 9.73
CA ALA A 170 10.11 4.78 10.08
C ALA A 170 11.44 5.28 10.66
N PRO A 171 12.15 4.46 11.46
CA PRO A 171 13.49 4.78 11.96
C PRO A 171 14.46 5.15 10.84
N ALA A 172 15.37 6.08 11.14
CA ALA A 172 16.28 6.68 10.15
C ALA A 172 17.25 5.70 9.48
N ASN A 173 17.53 4.56 10.12
CA ASN A 173 18.40 3.52 9.58
C ASN A 173 17.76 2.75 8.43
N VAL A 174 16.44 2.83 8.26
CA VAL A 174 15.72 2.16 7.16
C VAL A 174 15.64 3.09 5.96
N ARG A 175 16.23 2.70 4.84
CA ARG A 175 16.24 3.47 3.58
C ARG A 175 15.04 3.14 2.73
N PHE A 176 14.36 4.16 2.20
CA PHE A 176 13.21 3.97 1.33
C PHE A 176 13.50 4.41 -0.09
N ALA A 177 13.03 3.62 -1.06
CA ALA A 177 12.79 4.06 -2.41
C ALA A 177 11.28 4.17 -2.66
N VAL A 178 10.88 5.22 -3.35
CA VAL A 178 9.50 5.49 -3.76
C VAL A 178 9.43 5.53 -5.28
N ALA A 179 8.68 4.60 -5.85
CA ALA A 179 8.36 4.56 -7.27
C ALA A 179 6.88 4.90 -7.47
N GLN A 180 6.58 5.94 -8.24
CA GLN A 180 5.21 6.33 -8.55
C GLN A 180 4.94 6.07 -10.03
N PHE A 181 4.01 5.16 -10.32
CA PHE A 181 3.58 4.85 -11.67
C PHE A 181 2.39 5.74 -12.07
N LYS A 182 2.32 6.06 -13.37
CA LYS A 182 1.40 7.07 -13.93
C LYS A 182 -0.07 6.84 -13.59
N GLU A 183 -0.52 5.59 -13.64
CA GLU A 183 -1.92 5.23 -13.46
C GLU A 183 -2.18 4.51 -12.11
N GLU A 184 -1.32 4.76 -11.10
CA GLU A 184 -1.57 4.25 -9.75
C GLU A 184 -2.84 4.87 -9.15
N LEU A 185 -3.52 4.12 -8.29
CA LEU A 185 -4.81 4.48 -7.68
C LEU A 185 -4.72 5.64 -6.70
N VAL A 186 -3.67 5.62 -5.88
CA VAL A 186 -3.41 6.63 -4.85
C VAL A 186 -2.08 7.29 -5.16
N MET A 187 -2.17 8.55 -5.52
CA MET A 187 -1.02 9.36 -5.91
C MET A 187 -1.00 10.64 -5.10
N TRP A 188 0.15 10.96 -4.57
CA TRP A 188 0.38 12.19 -3.83
C TRP A 188 1.56 12.96 -4.41
N PRO A 189 1.69 14.26 -4.12
CA PRO A 189 2.92 15.01 -4.38
C PRO A 189 4.12 14.25 -3.84
N MET A 190 5.19 14.13 -4.63
CA MET A 190 6.36 13.32 -4.25
C MET A 190 6.95 13.75 -2.89
N ALA A 191 6.93 15.05 -2.61
CA ALA A 191 7.41 15.58 -1.32
C ALA A 191 6.65 15.02 -0.09
N TRP A 192 5.40 14.56 -0.25
CA TRP A 192 4.64 14.00 0.88
C TRP A 192 5.13 12.62 1.28
N TYR A 193 5.64 11.84 0.33
CA TYR A 193 6.20 10.52 0.63
C TYR A 193 7.41 10.57 1.55
N ARG A 194 8.15 11.68 1.58
CA ARG A 194 9.27 11.87 2.51
C ARG A 194 8.85 11.83 3.99
N ALA A 195 7.54 11.91 4.29
CA ALA A 195 7.00 11.73 5.64
C ALA A 195 7.09 10.28 6.14
N ILE A 196 7.30 9.29 5.26
CA ILE A 196 7.37 7.89 5.66
C ILE A 196 8.68 7.51 6.38
N GLY A 197 9.75 8.28 6.22
CA GLY A 197 11.06 8.01 6.81
C GLY A 197 12.21 8.54 5.96
N ASN A 198 13.32 7.84 5.97
CA ASN A 198 14.52 8.17 5.21
C ASN A 198 14.37 7.77 3.73
N VAL A 199 13.67 8.59 2.95
CA VAL A 199 13.51 8.39 1.51
C VAL A 199 14.78 8.86 0.80
N VAL A 200 15.53 7.92 0.25
CA VAL A 200 16.82 8.14 -0.43
C VAL A 200 16.72 8.05 -1.95
N LYS A 201 15.60 7.57 -2.46
CA LYS A 201 15.31 7.50 -3.90
C LYS A 201 13.83 7.78 -4.16
N GLU A 202 13.59 8.65 -5.15
CA GLU A 202 12.26 9.00 -5.64
C GLU A 202 12.25 8.92 -7.15
N LYS A 203 11.26 8.26 -7.72
CA LYS A 203 11.12 8.16 -9.17
C LYS A 203 9.65 8.17 -9.59
N GLU A 204 9.33 8.96 -10.60
CA GLU A 204 8.04 8.97 -11.28
C GLU A 204 8.20 8.33 -12.66
N PHE A 205 7.26 7.46 -13.01
CA PHE A 205 7.21 6.81 -14.31
C PHE A 205 6.02 7.34 -15.11
N ASP A 206 6.22 7.48 -16.41
CA ASP A 206 5.23 7.99 -17.36
C ASP A 206 4.27 6.92 -17.88
N ARG A 207 4.41 5.67 -17.42
CA ARG A 207 3.56 4.52 -17.75
C ARG A 207 3.49 3.53 -16.59
N GLY A 208 2.53 2.59 -16.68
CA GLY A 208 2.24 1.58 -15.67
C GLY A 208 1.21 2.05 -14.66
N GLY A 209 0.46 1.11 -14.12
CA GLY A 209 -0.61 1.31 -13.14
C GLY A 209 -0.38 0.55 -11.84
N HIS A 210 -1.48 0.13 -11.24
CA HIS A 210 -1.46 -0.58 -9.95
C HIS A 210 -0.73 -1.93 -10.01
N PHE A 211 -0.79 -2.58 -11.17
CA PHE A 211 -0.11 -3.85 -11.41
C PHE A 211 1.25 -3.67 -12.10
N ALA A 212 2.00 -2.64 -11.71
CA ALA A 212 3.27 -2.27 -12.35
C ALA A 212 4.26 -3.43 -12.52
N ALA A 213 4.28 -4.39 -11.59
CA ALA A 213 5.13 -5.58 -11.69
C ALA A 213 4.73 -6.50 -12.86
N TRP A 214 3.48 -6.43 -13.30
CA TRP A 214 2.96 -7.16 -14.45
C TRP A 214 3.01 -6.33 -15.73
N GLU A 215 2.55 -5.08 -15.64
CA GLU A 215 2.40 -4.19 -16.80
C GLU A 215 3.75 -3.72 -17.38
N VAL A 216 4.70 -3.39 -16.50
CA VAL A 216 5.99 -2.77 -16.83
C VAL A 216 7.12 -3.34 -15.95
N PRO A 217 7.31 -4.66 -15.93
CA PRO A 217 8.27 -5.32 -15.04
C PRO A 217 9.70 -4.80 -15.20
N GLU A 218 10.08 -4.41 -16.42
CA GLU A 218 11.40 -3.88 -16.69
C GLU A 218 11.67 -2.53 -16.01
N LEU A 219 10.64 -1.67 -15.86
CA LEU A 219 10.75 -0.39 -15.16
C LEU A 219 10.89 -0.62 -13.65
N LEU A 220 10.05 -1.47 -13.07
CA LEU A 220 10.10 -1.77 -11.65
C LEU A 220 11.39 -2.50 -11.26
N ALA A 221 11.79 -3.51 -12.04
CA ALA A 221 13.04 -4.23 -11.82
C ALA A 221 14.27 -3.35 -12.03
N GLY A 222 14.23 -2.45 -13.01
CA GLY A 222 15.27 -1.46 -13.25
C GLY A 222 15.44 -0.52 -12.07
N ASP A 223 14.34 -0.01 -11.53
CA ASP A 223 14.34 0.88 -10.36
C ASP A 223 14.86 0.20 -9.09
N LEU A 224 14.50 -1.07 -8.88
CA LEU A 224 15.05 -1.90 -7.81
C LEU A 224 16.56 -2.10 -7.95
N LYS A 225 17.05 -2.37 -9.16
CA LYS A 225 18.48 -2.50 -9.43
C LYS A 225 19.23 -1.20 -9.20
N GLU A 226 18.68 -0.06 -9.61
CA GLU A 226 19.25 1.26 -9.33
C GLU A 226 19.29 1.55 -7.82
N PHE A 227 18.30 1.10 -7.06
CA PHE A 227 18.21 1.33 -5.62
C PHE A 227 19.20 0.46 -4.82
N LEU A 228 19.24 -0.84 -5.12
CA LEU A 228 20.00 -1.83 -4.34
C LEU A 228 21.36 -2.18 -4.95
N GLY A 229 21.55 -1.92 -6.24
CA GLY A 229 22.75 -2.28 -7.00
C GLY A 229 23.96 -1.43 -6.64
N LYS A 230 25.12 -1.79 -7.20
CA LYS A 230 26.39 -1.09 -6.96
C LYS A 230 26.29 0.39 -7.34
N GLY A 231 26.60 1.25 -6.39
CA GLY A 231 26.47 2.71 -6.53
C GLY A 231 25.08 3.25 -6.21
N GLY A 232 24.10 2.41 -5.97
CA GLY A 232 22.75 2.82 -5.55
C GLY A 232 22.68 3.27 -4.08
N PRO A 233 21.67 4.06 -3.73
CA PRO A 233 21.57 4.67 -2.39
C PRO A 233 21.34 3.67 -1.25
N ALA A 234 20.95 2.43 -1.56
CA ALA A 234 20.84 1.34 -0.58
C ALA A 234 21.87 0.23 -0.81
N TYR A 235 22.84 0.43 -1.70
CA TYR A 235 23.93 -0.51 -1.87
C TYR A 235 24.71 -0.72 -0.56
N GLY A 236 25.03 -1.97 -0.23
CA GLY A 236 25.71 -2.30 1.03
C GLY A 236 24.88 -2.07 2.29
N ALA A 237 23.57 -1.85 2.19
CA ALA A 237 22.68 -1.76 3.34
C ALA A 237 22.74 -3.03 4.20
N VAL A 238 23.01 -4.19 3.60
CA VAL A 238 23.30 -5.44 4.30
C VAL A 238 24.82 -5.63 4.31
N THR A 239 25.44 -5.36 5.45
CA THR A 239 26.90 -5.23 5.60
C THR A 239 27.69 -6.53 5.49
N SER A 240 27.07 -7.71 5.58
CA SER A 240 27.77 -9.01 5.61
C SER A 240 27.74 -9.80 4.30
N LYS A 241 27.06 -9.30 3.27
CA LYS A 241 26.95 -9.97 1.97
C LYS A 241 27.06 -8.96 0.86
N SER A 242 28.02 -9.16 -0.06
CA SER A 242 27.90 -8.58 -1.39
C SER A 242 26.60 -9.11 -1.98
N GLY A 243 25.76 -8.25 -2.53
CA GLY A 243 24.50 -8.65 -3.15
C GLY A 243 24.64 -9.52 -4.40
N TYR A 244 25.78 -10.21 -4.54
CA TYR A 244 26.14 -11.18 -5.58
C TYR A 244 27.00 -12.28 -4.99
#